data_df38ef417d8259c020e6df755b9a4756
#
_entry.id   df38ef417d8259c020e6df755b9a4756
#
_cell.length_a   1.000
_cell.length_b   1.000
_cell.length_c   1.000
_cell.angle_alpha   90.00
_cell.angle_beta   90.00
_cell.angle_gamma   90.00
#
_symmetry.space_group_name_H-M   'P 1'
#
loop_
_entity.id
_entity.type
_entity.pdbx_description
1 polymer ?
#
loop_
_entity_poly.entity_id
_entity_poly.type
_entity_poly.pdbx_seq_one_letter_code
_entity_poly.pdbx_strand_id
1 'polypeptide(L)'
;MVQILSLIHSKKGKLSSMPYITADVTNLQAKYRRESRLAEIEATIAYFDEKAKEDPDFFYRIRLDDEDRVRNMYWVDGAARRAYKHFRDCISFDATYLTNMYKMPCAPFIGINNHNQSLQFGCGLVRNEDTDGYVWLFKTFLECMDGLAPMNIITDQDFSMRAGIEEVFPLVVHRHCRWHIIKKAEETLGLFFADRLELHKAFELCVDHSLTVEEFERSWMAMVETHQVQDNKTLASLWEKRMYWVPAYFM
;
A
#
# COMPACT_ATOMS: atom_id res chain seq x y z
N MET A 1 3.20 28.02 -13.66
CA MET A 1 3.87 29.32 -13.43
C MET A 1 3.96 30.14 -14.72
N VAL A 2 4.57 29.61 -15.77
CA VAL A 2 4.71 30.29 -17.08
C VAL A 2 3.36 30.77 -17.68
N GLN A 3 2.29 29.95 -17.57
CA GLN A 3 0.96 30.29 -18.10
C GLN A 3 0.26 31.45 -17.37
N ILE A 4 0.40 31.56 -16.05
CA ILE A 4 -0.23 32.66 -15.29
C ILE A 4 0.50 33.96 -15.54
N LEU A 5 1.83 33.95 -15.58
CA LEU A 5 2.63 35.09 -15.94
C LEU A 5 2.38 35.54 -17.40
N SER A 6 2.18 34.58 -18.33
CA SER A 6 1.84 34.90 -19.73
C SER A 6 0.44 35.53 -19.88
N LEU A 7 -0.54 35.08 -19.08
CA LEU A 7 -1.90 35.67 -19.03
C LEU A 7 -1.91 37.09 -18.45
N ILE A 8 -1.11 37.33 -17.42
CA ILE A 8 -0.94 38.67 -16.84
C ILE A 8 -0.19 39.56 -17.84
N HIS A 9 0.80 39.02 -18.57
CA HIS A 9 1.55 39.71 -19.61
C HIS A 9 0.67 40.13 -20.79
N SER A 10 -0.24 39.28 -21.24
CA SER A 10 -1.14 39.55 -22.36
C SER A 10 -2.18 40.64 -22.05
N LYS A 11 -2.47 40.90 -20.76
CA LYS A 11 -3.49 41.87 -20.33
C LYS A 11 -2.94 43.25 -19.87
N LYS A 12 -1.66 43.38 -19.50
CA LYS A 12 -1.14 44.60 -18.84
C LYS A 12 0.22 45.16 -19.33
N GLY A 13 0.78 44.69 -20.44
CA GLY A 13 2.04 45.31 -20.97
C GLY A 13 3.33 44.81 -20.30
N LYS A 14 4.46 45.42 -20.57
CA LYS A 14 5.82 44.94 -20.26
C LYS A 14 6.05 44.65 -18.76
N LEU A 15 6.80 43.55 -18.47
CA LEU A 15 7.17 43.05 -17.12
C LEU A 15 7.82 44.12 -16.22
N SER A 16 8.51 45.11 -16.81
CA SER A 16 9.20 46.20 -16.09
C SER A 16 8.28 47.20 -15.40
N SER A 17 6.97 47.17 -15.68
CA SER A 17 5.98 48.04 -15.06
C SER A 17 5.09 47.38 -14.01
N MET A 18 5.37 46.15 -13.63
CA MET A 18 4.58 45.45 -12.63
C MET A 18 5.09 45.73 -11.22
N PRO A 19 4.18 46.06 -10.28
CA PRO A 19 4.55 46.29 -8.86
C PRO A 19 4.89 45.00 -8.11
N TYR A 20 4.91 43.82 -8.78
CA TYR A 20 5.12 42.52 -8.16
C TYR A 20 6.29 41.79 -8.81
N ILE A 21 7.21 41.30 -8.01
CA ILE A 21 8.28 40.41 -8.44
C ILE A 21 7.81 38.97 -8.47
N THR A 22 8.52 38.10 -9.17
CA THR A 22 8.18 36.65 -9.26
C THR A 22 8.03 35.98 -7.88
N ALA A 23 8.82 36.44 -6.91
CA ALA A 23 8.74 35.95 -5.52
C ALA A 23 7.38 36.28 -4.86
N ASP A 24 6.81 37.47 -5.12
CA ASP A 24 5.51 37.86 -4.57
C ASP A 24 4.38 36.99 -5.11
N VAL A 25 4.43 36.67 -6.41
CA VAL A 25 3.46 35.76 -7.05
C VAL A 25 3.60 34.35 -6.47
N THR A 26 4.83 33.87 -6.26
CA THR A 26 5.10 32.56 -5.66
C THR A 26 4.63 32.50 -4.22
N ASN A 27 4.88 33.54 -3.42
CA ASN A 27 4.44 33.63 -2.04
C ASN A 27 2.91 33.70 -1.93
N LEU A 28 2.27 34.44 -2.80
CA LEU A 28 0.81 34.51 -2.85
C LEU A 28 0.20 33.16 -3.23
N GLN A 29 0.75 32.46 -4.21
CA GLN A 29 0.32 31.11 -4.56
C GLN A 29 0.53 30.12 -3.41
N ALA A 30 1.65 30.21 -2.68
CA ALA A 30 1.91 29.38 -1.50
C ALA A 30 0.88 29.66 -0.40
N LYS A 31 0.54 30.93 -0.16
CA LYS A 31 -0.50 31.32 0.80
C LYS A 31 -1.88 30.75 0.42
N TYR A 32 -2.33 30.93 -0.83
CA TYR A 32 -3.61 30.38 -1.29
C TYR A 32 -3.65 28.85 -1.22
N ARG A 33 -2.56 28.16 -1.56
CA ARG A 33 -2.46 26.70 -1.41
C ARG A 33 -2.56 26.27 0.05
N ARG A 34 -1.97 27.03 0.97
CA ARG A 34 -2.06 26.74 2.41
C ARG A 34 -3.48 26.94 2.92
N GLU A 35 -4.13 28.05 2.59
CA GLU A 35 -5.51 28.35 2.97
C GLU A 35 -6.48 27.30 2.40
N SER A 36 -6.33 26.92 1.12
CA SER A 36 -7.13 25.86 0.50
C SER A 36 -6.95 24.51 1.20
N ARG A 37 -5.72 24.14 1.56
CA ARG A 37 -5.45 22.89 2.27
C ARG A 37 -6.07 22.85 3.66
N LEU A 38 -6.02 23.94 4.40
CA LEU A 38 -6.66 24.03 5.72
C LEU A 38 -8.17 23.86 5.59
N ALA A 39 -8.82 24.54 4.64
CA ALA A 39 -10.23 24.40 4.39
C ALA A 39 -10.64 22.96 3.97
N GLU A 40 -9.81 22.27 3.19
CA GLU A 40 -10.05 20.88 2.81
C GLU A 40 -9.93 19.92 4.00
N ILE A 41 -8.95 20.13 4.88
CA ILE A 41 -8.80 19.32 6.10
C ILE A 41 -9.99 19.54 7.03
N GLU A 42 -10.40 20.79 7.26
CA GLU A 42 -11.56 21.13 8.08
C GLU A 42 -12.84 20.50 7.52
N ALA A 43 -13.03 20.58 6.18
CA ALA A 43 -14.16 19.95 5.50
C ALA A 43 -14.11 18.41 5.63
N THR A 44 -12.94 17.79 5.58
CA THR A 44 -12.78 16.35 5.75
C THR A 44 -13.11 15.93 7.18
N ILE A 45 -12.64 16.68 8.18
CA ILE A 45 -12.95 16.42 9.59
C ILE A 45 -14.46 16.57 9.83
N ALA A 46 -15.07 17.66 9.33
CA ALA A 46 -16.51 17.89 9.45
C ALA A 46 -17.33 16.75 8.82
N TYR A 47 -16.91 16.25 7.66
CA TYR A 47 -17.52 15.08 7.02
C TYR A 47 -17.39 13.81 7.87
N PHE A 48 -16.22 13.55 8.46
CA PHE A 48 -16.03 12.40 9.34
C PHE A 48 -16.84 12.52 10.64
N ASP A 49 -16.94 13.72 11.21
CA ASP A 49 -17.79 13.99 12.38
C ASP A 49 -19.27 13.75 12.09
N GLU A 50 -19.72 14.12 10.88
CA GLU A 50 -21.09 13.83 10.43
C GLU A 50 -21.30 12.32 10.30
N LYS A 51 -20.37 11.60 9.67
CA LYS A 51 -20.43 10.14 9.55
C LYS A 51 -20.43 9.44 10.92
N ALA A 52 -19.64 9.90 11.87
CA ALA A 52 -19.61 9.37 13.23
C ALA A 52 -20.92 9.61 14.00
N LYS A 53 -21.68 10.66 13.65
CA LYS A 53 -23.04 10.88 14.21
C LYS A 53 -24.09 9.95 13.58
N GLU A 54 -23.96 9.66 12.27
CA GLU A 54 -24.84 8.75 11.55
C GLU A 54 -24.61 7.28 11.91
N ASP A 55 -23.34 6.88 12.07
CA ASP A 55 -22.93 5.52 12.44
C ASP A 55 -21.97 5.57 13.64
N PRO A 56 -22.42 5.22 14.85
CA PRO A 56 -21.60 5.24 16.07
C PRO A 56 -20.37 4.31 16.00
N ASP A 57 -20.37 3.34 15.10
CA ASP A 57 -19.24 2.45 14.86
C ASP A 57 -18.26 3.03 13.83
N PHE A 58 -18.58 4.16 13.18
CA PHE A 58 -17.63 4.84 12.29
C PHE A 58 -16.43 5.32 13.10
N PHE A 59 -15.22 5.05 12.58
CA PHE A 59 -13.99 5.45 13.26
C PHE A 59 -13.08 6.20 12.29
N TYR A 60 -12.46 7.27 12.77
CA TYR A 60 -11.37 7.92 12.07
C TYR A 60 -10.33 8.45 13.06
N ARG A 61 -9.10 8.61 12.56
CA ARG A 61 -8.00 9.24 13.29
C ARG A 61 -7.10 9.99 12.34
N ILE A 62 -6.65 11.16 12.77
CA ILE A 62 -5.72 12.02 12.03
C ILE A 62 -4.51 12.29 12.92
N ARG A 63 -3.31 12.15 12.35
CA ARG A 63 -2.06 12.58 12.96
C ARG A 63 -1.55 13.81 12.24
N LEU A 64 -1.26 14.86 12.98
CA LEU A 64 -0.62 16.06 12.48
C LEU A 64 0.88 16.02 12.72
N ASP A 65 1.65 16.77 11.93
CA ASP A 65 3.06 17.06 12.19
C ASP A 65 3.20 18.33 13.04
N ASP A 66 4.45 18.71 13.37
CA ASP A 66 4.76 19.85 14.23
C ASP A 66 4.36 21.22 13.61
N GLU A 67 3.94 21.22 12.34
CA GLU A 67 3.46 22.41 11.61
C GLU A 67 1.94 22.34 11.33
N ASP A 68 1.20 21.54 12.10
CA ASP A 68 -0.24 21.29 11.99
C ASP A 68 -0.69 20.80 10.60
N ARG A 69 0.17 20.09 9.89
CA ARG A 69 -0.18 19.46 8.61
C ARG A 69 -0.51 18.00 8.82
N VAL A 70 -1.48 17.47 8.05
CA VAL A 70 -1.79 16.04 8.09
C VAL A 70 -0.56 15.22 7.71
N ARG A 71 -0.10 14.41 8.66
CA ARG A 71 0.95 13.43 8.47
C ARG A 71 0.38 12.07 8.07
N ASN A 72 -0.61 11.60 8.82
CA ASN A 72 -1.30 10.35 8.56
C ASN A 72 -2.79 10.50 8.85
N MET A 73 -3.62 9.71 8.15
CA MET A 73 -5.05 9.63 8.36
C MET A 73 -5.50 8.18 8.21
N TYR A 74 -6.48 7.78 9.00
CA TYR A 74 -7.13 6.47 8.89
C TYR A 74 -8.63 6.63 9.12
N TRP A 75 -9.44 5.89 8.38
CA TRP A 75 -10.90 5.84 8.58
C TRP A 75 -11.49 4.50 8.15
N VAL A 76 -12.63 4.17 8.75
CA VAL A 76 -13.41 2.97 8.45
C VAL A 76 -14.87 3.17 8.84
N ASP A 77 -15.80 2.60 8.07
CA ASP A 77 -17.22 2.58 8.44
C ASP A 77 -17.52 1.44 9.45
N GLY A 78 -18.63 1.57 10.16
CA GLY A 78 -19.02 0.59 11.17
C GLY A 78 -19.40 -0.77 10.59
N ALA A 79 -19.91 -0.82 9.35
CA ALA A 79 -20.22 -2.08 8.70
C ALA A 79 -18.94 -2.89 8.44
N ALA A 80 -17.88 -2.23 8.00
CA ALA A 80 -16.57 -2.86 7.81
C ALA A 80 -15.96 -3.34 9.15
N ARG A 81 -16.07 -2.55 10.23
CA ARG A 81 -15.63 -3.00 11.57
C ARG A 81 -16.38 -4.22 12.05
N ARG A 82 -17.69 -4.27 11.84
CA ARG A 82 -18.50 -5.47 12.19
C ARG A 82 -18.12 -6.68 11.35
N ALA A 83 -17.90 -6.49 10.04
CA ALA A 83 -17.47 -7.56 9.13
C ALA A 83 -16.08 -8.10 9.48
N TYR A 84 -15.16 -7.22 9.89
CA TYR A 84 -13.81 -7.63 10.29
C TYR A 84 -13.79 -8.69 11.40
N LYS A 85 -14.71 -8.63 12.36
CA LYS A 85 -14.82 -9.62 13.44
C LYS A 85 -15.01 -11.05 12.93
N HIS A 86 -15.58 -11.20 11.73
CA HIS A 86 -15.87 -12.50 11.11
C HIS A 86 -14.89 -12.90 10.00
N PHE A 87 -14.23 -11.92 9.35
CA PHE A 87 -13.43 -12.14 8.15
C PHE A 87 -11.98 -11.64 8.30
N ARG A 88 -11.45 -11.68 9.52
CA ARG A 88 -10.06 -11.26 9.82
C ARG A 88 -9.01 -12.34 9.59
N ASP A 89 -9.38 -13.46 8.98
CA ASP A 89 -8.49 -14.60 8.75
C ASP A 89 -7.26 -14.22 7.95
N CYS A 90 -7.44 -13.40 6.93
CA CYS A 90 -6.36 -12.90 6.10
C CYS A 90 -6.69 -11.50 5.57
N ILE A 91 -5.78 -10.57 5.77
CA ILE A 91 -5.86 -9.24 5.16
C ILE A 91 -4.69 -9.00 4.23
N SER A 92 -4.98 -8.35 3.10
CA SER A 92 -3.98 -7.78 2.20
C SER A 92 -3.83 -6.30 2.52
N PHE A 93 -2.60 -5.83 2.60
CA PHE A 93 -2.26 -4.43 2.82
C PHE A 93 -1.22 -4.00 1.79
N ASP A 94 -1.53 -2.91 1.10
CA ASP A 94 -0.69 -2.34 0.05
C ASP A 94 -0.83 -0.81 0.05
N ALA A 95 0.27 -0.08 -0.04
CA ALA A 95 0.33 1.37 0.08
C ALA A 95 0.67 2.09 -1.25
N THR A 96 0.33 1.52 -2.40
CA THR A 96 0.86 1.95 -3.71
C THR A 96 0.07 3.05 -4.44
N TYR A 97 -1.08 3.49 -3.96
CA TYR A 97 -1.95 4.40 -4.72
C TYR A 97 -1.68 5.88 -4.43
N LEU A 98 -0.90 6.55 -5.31
CA LEU A 98 -0.64 8.01 -5.27
C LEU A 98 -1.69 8.83 -6.05
N THR A 99 -2.96 8.46 -6.01
CA THR A 99 -4.00 9.07 -6.86
C THR A 99 -4.53 10.39 -6.32
N ASN A 100 -4.23 10.77 -5.08
CA ASN A 100 -4.68 12.02 -4.50
C ASN A 100 -3.73 13.19 -4.82
N MET A 101 -4.26 14.42 -4.79
CA MET A 101 -3.51 15.64 -5.12
C MET A 101 -2.34 15.92 -4.17
N TYR A 102 -2.34 15.33 -2.97
CA TYR A 102 -1.27 15.46 -1.97
C TYR A 102 -0.15 14.46 -2.15
N LYS A 103 -0.31 13.51 -3.09
CA LYS A 103 0.61 12.40 -3.33
C LYS A 103 0.90 11.59 -2.07
N MET A 104 -0.10 11.46 -1.20
CA MET A 104 -0.02 10.56 -0.05
C MET A 104 -0.38 9.15 -0.51
N PRO A 105 0.47 8.15 -0.25
CA PRO A 105 0.11 6.76 -0.45
C PRO A 105 -1.21 6.41 0.24
N CYS A 106 -2.11 5.79 -0.51
CA CYS A 106 -3.35 5.25 0.01
C CYS A 106 -3.12 3.79 0.39
N ALA A 107 -3.44 3.43 1.61
CA ALA A 107 -3.12 2.16 2.23
C ALA A 107 -4.40 1.48 2.73
N PRO A 108 -5.16 0.80 1.86
CA PRO A 108 -6.34 0.04 2.24
C PRO A 108 -5.98 -1.28 2.94
N PHE A 109 -6.79 -1.65 3.92
CA PHE A 109 -6.81 -2.98 4.53
C PHE A 109 -7.93 -3.78 3.89
N ILE A 110 -7.59 -4.79 3.10
CA ILE A 110 -8.55 -5.56 2.31
C ILE A 110 -8.60 -7.00 2.81
N GLY A 111 -9.79 -7.48 3.16
CA GLY A 111 -10.06 -8.89 3.41
C GLY A 111 -10.99 -9.50 2.37
N ILE A 112 -11.35 -10.75 2.56
CA ILE A 112 -12.22 -11.52 1.66
C ILE A 112 -13.28 -12.23 2.50
N ASN A 113 -14.55 -12.19 2.07
CA ASN A 113 -15.62 -12.96 2.68
C ASN A 113 -15.74 -14.38 2.09
N ASN A 114 -16.63 -15.19 2.64
CA ASN A 114 -16.89 -16.57 2.20
C ASN A 114 -17.42 -16.70 0.76
N HIS A 115 -17.74 -15.57 0.11
CA HIS A 115 -18.19 -15.51 -1.29
C HIS A 115 -17.12 -14.98 -2.23
N ASN A 116 -15.85 -14.93 -1.79
CA ASN A 116 -14.72 -14.36 -2.53
C ASN A 116 -14.89 -12.87 -2.88
N GLN A 117 -15.68 -12.12 -2.13
CA GLN A 117 -15.83 -10.68 -2.32
C GLN A 117 -14.86 -9.94 -1.44
N SER A 118 -14.19 -8.95 -2.01
CA SER A 118 -13.28 -8.08 -1.25
C SER A 118 -14.04 -7.18 -0.29
N LEU A 119 -13.58 -7.10 0.95
CA LEU A 119 -14.06 -6.22 2.00
C LEU A 119 -12.96 -5.25 2.40
N GLN A 120 -13.27 -3.96 2.39
CA GLN A 120 -12.33 -2.94 2.86
C GLN A 120 -12.54 -2.71 4.35
N PHE A 121 -11.59 -3.10 5.18
CA PHE A 121 -11.61 -2.93 6.63
C PHE A 121 -11.02 -1.61 7.12
N GLY A 122 -10.91 -0.67 6.25
CA GLY A 122 -10.42 0.68 6.49
C GLY A 122 -9.40 1.10 5.45
N CYS A 123 -9.11 2.39 5.46
CA CYS A 123 -8.15 2.98 4.56
C CYS A 123 -7.28 3.98 5.31
N GLY A 124 -5.99 3.94 5.05
CA GLY A 124 -5.03 4.93 5.53
C GLY A 124 -4.52 5.83 4.42
N LEU A 125 -4.16 7.05 4.78
CA LEU A 125 -3.27 7.90 4.02
C LEU A 125 -2.01 8.12 4.86
N VAL A 126 -0.85 7.84 4.31
CA VAL A 126 0.44 8.05 4.96
C VAL A 126 1.25 9.06 4.17
N ARG A 127 1.92 9.98 4.84
CA ARG A 127 2.74 10.98 4.15
C ARG A 127 4.06 10.40 3.68
N ASN A 128 4.65 9.57 4.53
CA ASN A 128 5.91 8.89 4.27
C ASN A 128 5.70 7.39 4.47
N GLU A 129 6.23 6.61 3.54
CA GLU A 129 6.29 5.14 3.62
C GLU A 129 7.49 4.71 4.47
N ASP A 130 7.55 5.23 5.71
CA ASP A 130 8.57 4.91 6.71
C ASP A 130 7.98 4.03 7.83
N THR A 131 8.87 3.43 8.62
CA THR A 131 8.46 2.53 9.71
C THR A 131 7.54 3.23 10.72
N ASP A 132 7.80 4.50 11.08
CA ASP A 132 6.95 5.25 12.01
C ASP A 132 5.54 5.49 11.45
N GLY A 133 5.43 5.75 10.14
CA GLY A 133 4.15 5.90 9.45
C GLY A 133 3.33 4.60 9.47
N TYR A 134 3.96 3.48 9.17
CA TYR A 134 3.30 2.17 9.20
C TYR A 134 2.97 1.69 10.61
N VAL A 135 3.86 1.88 11.58
CA VAL A 135 3.58 1.57 13.00
C VAL A 135 2.37 2.36 13.49
N TRP A 136 2.30 3.66 13.21
CA TRP A 136 1.14 4.46 13.57
C TRP A 136 -0.14 3.93 12.93
N LEU A 137 -0.11 3.60 11.63
CA LEU A 137 -1.26 3.11 10.90
C LEU A 137 -1.75 1.76 11.43
N PHE A 138 -0.83 0.82 11.67
CA PHE A 138 -1.16 -0.50 12.21
C PHE A 138 -1.67 -0.43 13.66
N LYS A 139 -1.09 0.42 14.51
CA LYS A 139 -1.61 0.67 15.87
C LYS A 139 -3.02 1.27 15.83
N THR A 140 -3.27 2.21 14.93
CA THR A 140 -4.58 2.81 14.74
C THR A 140 -5.61 1.80 14.24
N PHE A 141 -5.22 0.95 13.28
CA PHE A 141 -6.05 -0.16 12.82
C PHE A 141 -6.38 -1.13 13.97
N LEU A 142 -5.39 -1.58 14.72
CA LEU A 142 -5.58 -2.52 15.84
C LEU A 142 -6.51 -1.94 16.91
N GLU A 143 -6.32 -0.68 17.27
CA GLU A 143 -7.20 0.03 18.21
C GLU A 143 -8.63 0.11 17.69
N CYS A 144 -8.81 0.51 16.43
CA CYS A 144 -10.11 0.57 15.78
C CYS A 144 -10.84 -0.79 15.77
N MET A 145 -10.10 -1.87 15.65
CA MET A 145 -10.62 -3.24 15.65
C MET A 145 -10.71 -3.86 17.06
N ASP A 146 -10.85 -3.03 18.09
CA ASP A 146 -10.98 -3.44 19.50
C ASP A 146 -9.82 -4.34 19.98
N GLY A 147 -8.62 -4.14 19.46
CA GLY A 147 -7.43 -4.94 19.78
C GLY A 147 -7.37 -6.30 19.07
N LEU A 148 -8.31 -6.60 18.18
CA LEU A 148 -8.33 -7.85 17.43
C LEU A 148 -7.37 -7.76 16.24
N ALA A 149 -6.21 -8.39 16.34
CA ALA A 149 -5.28 -8.52 15.21
C ALA A 149 -5.82 -9.46 14.13
N PRO A 150 -5.43 -9.31 12.85
CA PRO A 150 -5.69 -10.30 11.83
C PRO A 150 -4.95 -11.61 12.16
N MET A 151 -5.36 -12.73 11.58
CA MET A 151 -4.61 -13.99 11.73
C MET A 151 -3.42 -14.03 10.78
N ASN A 152 -3.62 -13.54 9.56
CA ASN A 152 -2.59 -13.43 8.54
C ASN A 152 -2.61 -12.05 7.90
N ILE A 153 -1.44 -11.52 7.55
CA ILE A 153 -1.30 -10.29 6.77
C ILE A 153 -0.41 -10.53 5.55
N ILE A 154 -0.88 -10.09 4.40
CA ILE A 154 -0.15 -10.18 3.12
C ILE A 154 0.23 -8.78 2.69
N THR A 155 1.51 -8.54 2.43
CA THR A 155 2.02 -7.26 1.93
C THR A 155 3.01 -7.48 0.78
N ASP A 156 3.48 -6.41 0.18
CA ASP A 156 4.68 -6.46 -0.64
C ASP A 156 5.95 -6.73 0.20
N GLN A 157 7.13 -6.62 -0.41
CA GLN A 157 8.42 -6.86 0.26
C GLN A 157 9.06 -5.56 0.81
N ASP A 158 8.27 -4.57 1.20
CA ASP A 158 8.78 -3.34 1.78
C ASP A 158 9.36 -3.58 3.19
N PHE A 159 10.55 -3.02 3.44
CA PHE A 159 11.26 -3.19 4.71
C PHE A 159 10.58 -2.44 5.87
N SER A 160 10.13 -1.21 5.61
CA SER A 160 9.51 -0.35 6.64
C SER A 160 8.16 -0.91 7.06
N MET A 161 7.40 -1.43 6.10
CA MET A 161 6.13 -2.11 6.33
C MET A 161 6.32 -3.38 7.15
N ARG A 162 7.31 -4.20 6.78
CA ARG A 162 7.66 -5.41 7.55
C ARG A 162 8.03 -5.07 9.00
N ALA A 163 8.90 -4.07 9.21
CA ALA A 163 9.31 -3.66 10.55
C ALA A 163 8.11 -3.17 11.38
N GLY A 164 7.17 -2.45 10.76
CA GLY A 164 5.93 -2.02 11.41
C GLY A 164 5.02 -3.19 11.81
N ILE A 165 4.91 -4.22 10.96
CA ILE A 165 4.15 -5.45 11.26
C ILE A 165 4.80 -6.21 12.43
N GLU A 166 6.11 -6.40 12.41
CA GLU A 166 6.85 -7.09 13.48
C GLU A 166 6.66 -6.39 14.84
N GLU A 167 6.60 -5.04 14.86
CA GLU A 167 6.36 -4.26 16.09
C GLU A 167 4.91 -4.38 16.58
N VAL A 168 3.93 -4.23 15.70
CA VAL A 168 2.52 -4.09 16.10
C VAL A 168 1.78 -5.42 16.16
N PHE A 169 2.15 -6.37 15.30
CA PHE A 169 1.50 -7.66 15.12
C PHE A 169 2.46 -8.84 15.31
N PRO A 170 3.16 -8.95 16.45
CA PRO A 170 4.24 -9.93 16.63
C PRO A 170 3.80 -11.41 16.52
N LEU A 171 2.49 -11.67 16.65
CA LEU A 171 1.92 -13.04 16.57
C LEU A 171 1.19 -13.31 15.26
N VAL A 172 1.11 -12.33 14.38
CA VAL A 172 0.43 -12.45 13.09
C VAL A 172 1.37 -13.11 12.08
N VAL A 173 0.84 -14.03 11.28
CA VAL A 173 1.61 -14.65 10.21
C VAL A 173 1.74 -13.66 9.06
N HIS A 174 2.96 -13.12 8.85
CA HIS A 174 3.24 -12.21 7.75
C HIS A 174 3.67 -12.98 6.50
N ARG A 175 3.00 -12.69 5.38
CA ARG A 175 3.27 -13.28 4.06
C ARG A 175 3.53 -12.19 3.03
N HIS A 176 4.28 -12.54 2.00
CA HIS A 176 4.52 -11.64 0.88
C HIS A 176 3.49 -11.86 -0.24
N CYS A 177 3.01 -10.78 -0.82
CA CYS A 177 2.08 -10.84 -1.95
C CYS A 177 2.75 -11.56 -3.14
N ARG A 178 2.17 -12.70 -3.52
CA ARG A 178 2.65 -13.53 -4.63
C ARG A 178 2.74 -12.72 -5.93
N TRP A 179 1.76 -11.88 -6.21
CA TRP A 179 1.75 -11.06 -7.42
C TRP A 179 2.98 -10.14 -7.50
N HIS A 180 3.34 -9.44 -6.41
CA HIS A 180 4.53 -8.58 -6.36
C HIS A 180 5.82 -9.38 -6.49
N ILE A 181 5.88 -10.58 -5.89
CA ILE A 181 7.04 -11.48 -6.02
C ILE A 181 7.24 -11.90 -7.47
N ILE A 182 6.17 -12.41 -8.11
CA ILE A 182 6.24 -12.88 -9.51
C ILE A 182 6.54 -11.73 -10.46
N LYS A 183 5.87 -10.59 -10.33
CA LYS A 183 6.12 -9.41 -11.15
C LYS A 183 7.60 -8.98 -11.07
N LYS A 184 8.17 -8.91 -9.86
CA LYS A 184 9.59 -8.58 -9.67
C LYS A 184 10.54 -9.65 -10.22
N ALA A 185 10.14 -10.92 -10.15
CA ALA A 185 10.87 -12.01 -10.78
C ALA A 185 10.84 -11.89 -12.31
N GLU A 186 9.69 -11.59 -12.90
CA GLU A 186 9.54 -11.38 -14.35
C GLU A 186 10.36 -10.19 -14.85
N GLU A 187 10.45 -9.09 -14.12
CA GLU A 187 11.35 -7.97 -14.46
C GLU A 187 12.81 -8.40 -14.59
N THR A 188 13.22 -9.41 -13.82
CA THR A 188 14.61 -9.91 -13.79
C THR A 188 14.80 -11.10 -14.73
N LEU A 189 13.80 -11.97 -14.84
CA LEU A 189 13.86 -13.24 -15.58
C LEU A 189 13.17 -13.15 -16.95
N GLY A 190 12.50 -12.04 -17.30
CA GLY A 190 11.71 -11.97 -18.52
C GLY A 190 12.49 -12.32 -19.80
N LEU A 191 13.68 -11.74 -19.98
CA LEU A 191 14.56 -12.10 -21.10
C LEU A 191 15.07 -13.53 -21.00
N PHE A 192 15.36 -14.00 -19.80
CA PHE A 192 15.84 -15.36 -19.54
C PHE A 192 14.76 -16.41 -19.83
N PHE A 193 13.51 -16.12 -19.53
CA PHE A 193 12.35 -16.95 -19.84
C PHE A 193 11.95 -16.88 -21.33
N ALA A 194 12.10 -15.72 -21.97
CA ALA A 194 11.77 -15.55 -23.39
C ALA A 194 12.50 -16.55 -24.29
N ASP A 195 13.76 -16.84 -23.97
CA ASP A 195 14.59 -17.82 -24.70
C ASP A 195 14.38 -19.27 -24.19
N ARG A 196 13.59 -19.49 -23.13
CA ARG A 196 13.40 -20.78 -22.44
C ARG A 196 11.93 -21.01 -22.10
N LEU A 197 11.07 -21.08 -23.09
CA LEU A 197 9.61 -21.20 -22.92
C LEU A 197 9.19 -22.41 -22.07
N GLU A 198 9.89 -23.54 -22.20
CA GLU A 198 9.58 -24.75 -21.43
C GLU A 198 9.96 -24.57 -19.94
N LEU A 199 11.03 -23.84 -19.63
CA LEU A 199 11.37 -23.46 -18.26
C LEU A 199 10.30 -22.53 -17.67
N HIS A 200 9.84 -21.53 -18.44
CA HIS A 200 8.81 -20.61 -17.98
C HIS A 200 7.50 -21.35 -17.64
N LYS A 201 7.05 -22.24 -18.54
CA LYS A 201 5.89 -23.09 -18.26
C LYS A 201 6.07 -23.98 -17.02
N ALA A 202 7.24 -24.59 -16.86
CA ALA A 202 7.53 -25.43 -15.71
C ALA A 202 7.51 -24.59 -14.40
N PHE A 203 8.02 -23.36 -14.43
CA PHE A 203 7.97 -22.43 -13.33
C PHE A 203 6.52 -22.07 -12.97
N GLU A 204 5.69 -21.69 -13.93
CA GLU A 204 4.28 -21.38 -13.72
C GLU A 204 3.51 -22.58 -13.15
N LEU A 205 3.69 -23.77 -13.74
CA LEU A 205 3.06 -24.99 -13.25
C LEU A 205 3.47 -25.31 -11.80
N CYS A 206 4.75 -25.18 -11.49
CA CYS A 206 5.24 -25.41 -10.13
C CYS A 206 4.58 -24.48 -9.11
N VAL A 207 4.48 -23.19 -9.45
CA VAL A 207 3.95 -22.18 -8.54
C VAL A 207 2.42 -22.21 -8.42
N ASP A 208 1.72 -22.48 -9.54
CA ASP A 208 0.26 -22.35 -9.62
C ASP A 208 -0.50 -23.62 -9.29
N HIS A 209 0.12 -24.77 -9.49
CA HIS A 209 -0.60 -26.05 -9.40
C HIS A 209 -0.11 -26.96 -8.28
N SER A 210 0.92 -26.59 -7.51
CA SER A 210 1.32 -27.36 -6.33
C SER A 210 0.38 -27.10 -5.17
N LEU A 211 -0.30 -28.14 -4.71
CA LEU A 211 -1.27 -28.07 -3.63
C LEU A 211 -0.63 -28.32 -2.23
N THR A 212 0.52 -29.00 -2.21
CA THR A 212 1.25 -29.28 -0.97
C THR A 212 2.70 -28.78 -1.04
N VAL A 213 3.31 -28.63 0.13
CA VAL A 213 4.73 -28.24 0.23
C VAL A 213 5.61 -29.25 -0.49
N GLU A 214 5.36 -30.55 -0.31
CA GLU A 214 6.14 -31.63 -0.91
C GLU A 214 6.01 -31.64 -2.43
N GLU A 215 4.82 -31.34 -2.97
CA GLU A 215 4.59 -31.22 -4.41
C GLU A 215 5.38 -30.02 -4.97
N PHE A 216 5.29 -28.87 -4.31
CA PHE A 216 6.00 -27.68 -4.72
C PHE A 216 7.52 -27.93 -4.72
N GLU A 217 8.09 -28.42 -3.62
CA GLU A 217 9.51 -28.66 -3.49
C GLU A 217 10.04 -29.67 -4.52
N ARG A 218 9.30 -30.74 -4.75
CA ARG A 218 9.63 -31.74 -5.79
C ARG A 218 9.59 -31.16 -7.20
N SER A 219 8.53 -30.42 -7.52
CA SER A 219 8.36 -29.79 -8.84
C SER A 219 9.42 -28.74 -9.09
N TRP A 220 9.76 -27.95 -8.07
CA TRP A 220 10.82 -26.94 -8.15
C TRP A 220 12.20 -27.57 -8.42
N MET A 221 12.56 -28.62 -7.67
CA MET A 221 13.83 -29.30 -7.85
C MET A 221 13.92 -29.97 -9.22
N ALA A 222 12.85 -30.62 -9.67
CA ALA A 222 12.78 -31.22 -11.00
C ALA A 222 12.95 -30.14 -12.11
N MET A 223 12.29 -29.00 -11.98
CA MET A 223 12.45 -27.87 -12.90
C MET A 223 13.90 -27.38 -12.95
N VAL A 224 14.52 -27.14 -11.79
CA VAL A 224 15.90 -26.63 -11.69
C VAL A 224 16.89 -27.60 -12.30
N GLU A 225 16.73 -28.92 -12.06
CA GLU A 225 17.60 -29.97 -12.59
C GLU A 225 17.41 -30.15 -14.09
N THR A 226 16.16 -30.26 -14.56
CA THR A 226 15.84 -30.50 -15.98
C THR A 226 16.37 -29.37 -16.87
N HIS A 227 16.24 -28.13 -16.42
CA HIS A 227 16.64 -26.95 -17.17
C HIS A 227 18.03 -26.43 -16.83
N GLN A 228 18.77 -27.10 -15.93
CA GLN A 228 20.15 -26.77 -15.53
C GLN A 228 20.28 -25.29 -15.10
N VAL A 229 19.43 -24.84 -14.20
CA VAL A 229 19.35 -23.42 -13.76
C VAL A 229 19.75 -23.22 -12.28
N GLN A 230 20.56 -24.13 -11.74
CA GLN A 230 21.02 -24.11 -10.34
C GLN A 230 21.75 -22.82 -9.98
N ASP A 231 22.50 -22.24 -10.93
CA ASP A 231 23.29 -21.04 -10.72
C ASP A 231 22.51 -19.73 -10.91
N ASN A 232 21.21 -19.79 -11.21
CA ASN A 232 20.40 -18.60 -11.39
C ASN A 232 20.05 -17.98 -10.03
N LYS A 233 20.65 -16.83 -9.74
CA LYS A 233 20.53 -16.12 -8.46
C LYS A 233 19.09 -15.71 -8.12
N THR A 234 18.28 -15.37 -9.13
CA THR A 234 16.88 -14.96 -8.91
C THR A 234 16.04 -16.16 -8.52
N LEU A 235 16.17 -17.30 -9.20
CA LEU A 235 15.48 -18.54 -8.83
C LEU A 235 15.94 -19.04 -7.45
N ALA A 236 17.23 -18.97 -7.13
CA ALA A 236 17.73 -19.30 -5.79
C ALA A 236 17.11 -18.40 -4.70
N SER A 237 17.02 -17.09 -4.93
CA SER A 237 16.38 -16.16 -3.98
C SER A 237 14.88 -16.41 -3.81
N LEU A 238 14.17 -16.80 -4.89
CA LEU A 238 12.75 -17.19 -4.81
C LEU A 238 12.59 -18.47 -3.97
N TRP A 239 13.47 -19.45 -4.16
CA TRP A 239 13.49 -20.68 -3.38
C TRP A 239 13.75 -20.44 -1.89
N GLU A 240 14.74 -19.63 -1.54
CA GLU A 240 15.04 -19.30 -0.14
C GLU A 240 13.85 -18.65 0.58
N LYS A 241 13.09 -17.83 -0.13
CA LYS A 241 11.94 -17.09 0.41
C LYS A 241 10.60 -17.82 0.25
N ARG A 242 10.58 -19.06 -0.28
CA ARG A 242 9.36 -19.78 -0.66
C ARG A 242 8.30 -19.85 0.43
N MET A 243 8.71 -19.99 1.68
CA MET A 243 7.81 -20.05 2.83
C MET A 243 6.95 -18.80 3.02
N TYR A 244 7.40 -17.66 2.48
CA TYR A 244 6.71 -16.39 2.65
C TYR A 244 5.72 -16.05 1.52
N TRP A 245 5.78 -16.73 0.36
CA TRP A 245 5.01 -16.33 -0.80
C TRP A 245 4.35 -17.47 -1.58
N VAL A 246 4.79 -18.70 -1.43
CA VAL A 246 4.20 -19.84 -2.16
C VAL A 246 2.92 -20.29 -1.45
N PRO A 247 1.77 -20.37 -2.17
CA PRO A 247 0.48 -20.71 -1.55
C PRO A 247 0.46 -22.04 -0.79
N ALA A 248 1.19 -23.05 -1.26
CA ALA A 248 1.28 -24.36 -0.60
C ALA A 248 1.77 -24.29 0.87
N TYR A 249 2.44 -23.21 1.28
CA TYR A 249 2.88 -23.00 2.67
C TYR A 249 1.87 -22.24 3.53
N PHE A 250 0.69 -21.91 2.99
CA PHE A 250 -0.33 -21.10 3.68
C PHE A 250 -1.51 -21.94 4.18
N MET A 251 -1.52 -23.23 3.86
CA MET A 251 -2.55 -24.19 4.27
C MET A 251 -2.25 -24.82 5.61
#